data_0159f2ecfd4ce316a883cfd7d7422938
#
_entry.id   0159f2ecfd4ce316a883cfd7d7422938
#
_cell.length_a   1.000
_cell.length_b   1.000
_cell.length_c   1.000
_cell.angle_alpha   90.00
_cell.angle_beta   90.00
_cell.angle_gamma   90.00
#
_symmetry.space_group_name_H-M   'P 1'
#
loop_
_entity.id
_entity.type
_entity.pdbx_description
1 polymer ?
#
loop_
_entity_poly.entity_id
_entity_poly.type
_entity_poly.pdbx_seq_one_letter_code
_entity_poly.pdbx_strand_id
1 'polypeptide(L)'
;MKLLLLLALSISAGAQEYALKEVINTLVKVESDGDSKAIGDNGKAHGLLQIHPIMVKECNRLLGRDEFTLKDRFSPSQSKYMATVFLSRQISLYVSQCGKYPDELTLANSWNTGRIFSNQNLRYINRYKTKKEI
;
A
#
# COMPACT_ATOMS: atom_id res chain seq x y z
N MET A 1 -11.15 -32.83 -0.34
CA MET A 1 -10.17 -31.95 -1.01
C MET A 1 -10.59 -30.50 -1.09
N LYS A 2 -11.83 -30.17 -1.46
CA LYS A 2 -12.31 -28.76 -1.50
C LYS A 2 -12.34 -28.06 -0.13
N LEU A 3 -12.64 -28.78 0.95
CA LEU A 3 -12.72 -28.21 2.30
C LEU A 3 -11.35 -27.86 2.89
N LEU A 4 -10.34 -28.67 2.62
CA LEU A 4 -8.95 -28.41 3.04
C LEU A 4 -8.32 -27.22 2.29
N LEU A 5 -8.67 -27.03 1.03
CA LEU A 5 -8.21 -25.90 0.24
C LEU A 5 -8.81 -24.58 0.74
N LEU A 6 -10.09 -24.59 1.15
CA LEU A 6 -10.77 -23.43 1.72
C LEU A 6 -10.22 -23.04 3.10
N LEU A 7 -9.85 -24.01 3.93
CA LEU A 7 -9.22 -23.77 5.23
C LEU A 7 -7.80 -23.21 5.08
N ALA A 8 -7.02 -23.71 4.12
CA ALA A 8 -5.69 -23.22 3.84
C ALA A 8 -5.73 -21.77 3.30
N LEU A 9 -6.73 -21.45 2.47
CA LEU A 9 -6.94 -20.09 1.96
C LEU A 9 -7.35 -19.10 3.06
N SER A 10 -8.15 -19.53 4.05
CA SER A 10 -8.58 -18.64 5.13
C SER A 10 -7.46 -18.36 6.15
N ILE A 11 -6.58 -19.33 6.41
CA ILE A 11 -5.42 -19.12 7.29
C ILE A 11 -4.39 -18.21 6.62
N SER A 12 -4.17 -18.39 5.32
CA SER A 12 -3.25 -17.52 4.56
C SER A 12 -3.78 -16.10 4.41
N ALA A 13 -5.10 -15.91 4.24
CA ALA A 13 -5.72 -14.60 4.13
C ALA A 13 -5.55 -13.76 5.40
N GLY A 14 -5.72 -14.35 6.58
CA GLY A 14 -5.52 -13.65 7.85
C GLY A 14 -4.07 -13.25 8.11
N ALA A 15 -3.10 -14.13 7.81
CA ALA A 15 -1.68 -13.84 7.93
C ALA A 15 -1.24 -12.72 6.97
N GLN A 16 -1.84 -12.62 5.78
CA GLN A 16 -1.52 -11.59 4.78
C GLN A 16 -2.14 -10.25 5.10
N GLU A 17 -3.34 -10.22 5.62
CA GLU A 17 -3.96 -8.98 6.10
C GLU A 17 -3.11 -8.36 7.21
N TYR A 18 -2.56 -9.17 8.09
CA TYR A 18 -1.65 -8.71 9.14
C TYR A 18 -0.36 -8.13 8.55
N ALA A 19 0.26 -8.82 7.60
CA ALA A 19 1.47 -8.37 6.93
C ALA A 19 1.26 -7.06 6.15
N LEU A 20 0.11 -6.89 5.50
CA LEU A 20 -0.24 -5.67 4.78
C LEU A 20 -0.34 -4.47 5.73
N LYS A 21 -0.96 -4.65 6.89
CA LYS A 21 -1.04 -3.61 7.91
C LYS A 21 0.34 -3.15 8.38
N GLU A 22 1.26 -4.08 8.57
CA GLU A 22 2.65 -3.76 8.94
C GLU A 22 3.39 -3.01 7.83
N VAL A 23 3.22 -3.42 6.58
CA VAL A 23 3.77 -2.70 5.42
C VAL A 23 3.27 -1.25 5.41
N ILE A 24 1.98 -1.04 5.56
CA ILE A 24 1.38 0.31 5.58
C ILE A 24 1.96 1.14 6.73
N ASN A 25 2.10 0.57 7.92
CA ASN A 25 2.68 1.27 9.07
C ASN A 25 4.15 1.68 8.81
N THR A 26 4.93 0.84 8.16
CA THR A 26 6.29 1.18 7.76
C THR A 26 6.32 2.25 6.67
N LEU A 27 5.41 2.18 5.69
CA LEU A 27 5.27 3.21 4.65
C LEU A 27 4.96 4.59 5.26
N VAL A 28 4.14 4.66 6.30
CA VAL A 28 3.89 5.91 7.03
C VAL A 28 5.19 6.52 7.56
N LYS A 29 6.06 5.71 8.13
CA LYS A 29 7.38 6.16 8.60
C LYS A 29 8.28 6.64 7.45
N VAL A 30 8.26 5.91 6.33
CA VAL A 30 9.06 6.27 5.12
C VAL A 30 8.59 7.59 4.52
N GLU A 31 7.28 7.77 4.39
CA GLU A 31 6.70 8.90 3.65
C GLU A 31 6.66 10.19 4.46
N SER A 32 6.36 10.12 5.75
CA SER A 32 6.10 11.33 6.55
C SER A 32 6.63 11.30 7.98
N ASP A 33 7.24 10.20 8.43
CA ASP A 33 7.56 9.97 9.84
C ASP A 33 6.33 10.13 10.77
N GLY A 34 5.13 9.81 10.27
CA GLY A 34 3.89 9.89 11.02
C GLY A 34 3.22 11.26 11.04
N ASP A 35 3.67 12.19 10.22
CA ASP A 35 3.06 13.53 10.13
C ASP A 35 1.85 13.53 9.17
N SER A 36 0.65 13.57 9.75
CA SER A 36 -0.61 13.60 8.98
C SER A 36 -0.82 14.90 8.20
N LYS A 37 -0.06 15.94 8.49
CA LYS A 37 -0.15 17.26 7.82
C LYS A 37 0.99 17.49 6.84
N ALA A 38 1.87 16.51 6.65
CA ALA A 38 3.01 16.63 5.75
C ALA A 38 2.59 16.99 4.32
N ILE A 39 3.32 17.90 3.72
CA ILE A 39 3.16 18.29 2.32
C ILE A 39 4.54 18.18 1.65
N GLY A 40 4.62 17.37 0.61
CA GLY A 40 5.85 17.14 -0.13
C GLY A 40 5.66 17.19 -1.64
N ASP A 41 6.70 16.88 -2.37
CA ASP A 41 6.72 16.83 -3.84
C ASP A 41 6.09 18.07 -4.47
N ASN A 42 6.62 19.26 -4.13
CA ASN A 42 6.16 20.56 -4.62
C ASN A 42 4.64 20.79 -4.39
N GLY A 43 4.12 20.32 -3.24
CA GLY A 43 2.73 20.50 -2.86
C GLY A 43 1.77 19.42 -3.38
N LYS A 44 2.24 18.43 -4.10
CA LYS A 44 1.39 17.38 -4.69
C LYS A 44 1.12 16.21 -3.76
N ALA A 45 2.08 15.87 -2.90
CA ALA A 45 2.00 14.73 -1.97
C ALA A 45 1.52 15.19 -0.60
N HIS A 46 0.45 14.60 -0.09
CA HIS A 46 -0.17 15.04 1.16
C HIS A 46 -0.35 13.91 2.17
N GLY A 47 -0.10 14.23 3.44
CA GLY A 47 -0.47 13.44 4.60
C GLY A 47 0.49 12.31 4.95
N LEU A 48 0.04 11.39 5.80
CA LEU A 48 0.84 10.28 6.33
C LEU A 48 1.57 9.48 5.25
N LEU A 49 0.92 9.25 4.13
CA LEU A 49 1.40 8.38 3.06
C LEU A 49 1.79 9.13 1.80
N GLN A 50 1.85 10.46 1.89
CA GLN A 50 2.26 11.34 0.78
C GLN A 50 1.52 11.02 -0.52
N ILE A 51 0.19 11.00 -0.42
CA ILE A 51 -0.72 10.60 -1.49
C ILE A 51 -0.86 11.73 -2.52
N HIS A 52 -0.63 11.40 -3.78
CA HIS A 52 -0.89 12.28 -4.92
C HIS A 52 -2.37 12.25 -5.33
N PRO A 53 -2.88 13.32 -5.98
CA PRO A 53 -4.27 13.33 -6.46
C PRO A 53 -4.62 12.15 -7.38
N ILE A 54 -3.68 11.68 -8.19
CA ILE A 54 -3.89 10.54 -9.08
C ILE A 54 -4.16 9.25 -8.31
N MET A 55 -3.57 9.08 -7.12
CA MET A 55 -3.82 7.91 -6.27
C MET A 55 -5.25 7.95 -5.71
N VAL A 56 -5.75 9.12 -5.32
CA VAL A 56 -7.15 9.27 -4.89
C VAL A 56 -8.11 8.82 -6.00
N LYS A 57 -7.86 9.29 -7.22
CA LYS A 57 -8.61 8.88 -8.41
C LYS A 57 -8.58 7.37 -8.64
N GLU A 58 -7.38 6.79 -8.55
CA GLU A 58 -7.19 5.34 -8.75
C GLU A 58 -7.94 4.52 -7.70
N CYS A 59 -7.86 4.91 -6.43
CA CYS A 59 -8.59 4.22 -5.37
C CYS A 59 -10.11 4.29 -5.58
N ASN A 60 -10.64 5.43 -5.98
CA ASN A 60 -12.06 5.57 -6.33
C ASN A 60 -12.43 4.69 -7.54
N ARG A 61 -11.58 4.66 -8.55
CA ARG A 61 -11.79 3.79 -9.71
C ARG A 61 -11.84 2.31 -9.30
N LEU A 62 -10.93 1.87 -8.44
CA LEU A 62 -10.87 0.50 -7.96
C LEU A 62 -12.10 0.11 -7.14
N LEU A 63 -12.65 1.03 -6.35
CA LEU A 63 -13.87 0.80 -5.58
C LEU A 63 -15.14 0.95 -6.42
N GLY A 64 -15.06 1.57 -7.60
CA GLY A 64 -16.22 1.83 -8.46
C GLY A 64 -17.14 2.91 -7.91
N ARG A 65 -16.64 3.81 -7.06
CA ARG A 65 -17.41 4.92 -6.46
C ARG A 65 -16.51 6.03 -5.95
N ASP A 66 -17.07 7.22 -5.75
CA ASP A 66 -16.39 8.39 -5.20
C ASP A 66 -16.32 8.30 -3.66
N GLU A 67 -15.53 7.35 -3.15
CA GLU A 67 -15.33 7.13 -1.71
C GLU A 67 -14.46 8.20 -1.07
N PHE A 68 -13.40 8.62 -1.78
CA PHE A 68 -12.36 9.50 -1.24
C PHE A 68 -12.38 10.87 -1.92
N THR A 69 -12.09 11.90 -1.13
CA THR A 69 -11.82 13.28 -1.59
C THR A 69 -10.33 13.61 -1.41
N LEU A 70 -9.88 14.72 -1.99
CA LEU A 70 -8.50 15.19 -1.79
C LEU A 70 -8.19 15.54 -0.34
N LYS A 71 -9.19 15.98 0.43
CA LYS A 71 -9.04 16.26 1.88
C LYS A 71 -8.73 15.01 2.69
N ASP A 72 -9.20 13.85 2.26
CA ASP A 72 -9.00 12.58 2.96
C ASP A 72 -7.53 12.17 3.04
N ARG A 73 -6.67 12.76 2.20
CA ARG A 73 -5.22 12.54 2.27
C ARG A 73 -4.60 12.97 3.60
N PHE A 74 -5.22 13.93 4.28
CA PHE A 74 -4.82 14.39 5.63
C PHE A 74 -5.45 13.60 6.77
N SER A 75 -6.39 12.73 6.48
CA SER A 75 -7.00 11.84 7.48
C SER A 75 -6.15 10.58 7.63
N PRO A 76 -5.62 10.29 8.84
CA PRO A 76 -4.85 9.06 9.06
C PRO A 76 -5.59 7.79 8.66
N SER A 77 -6.85 7.65 9.06
CA SER A 77 -7.65 6.46 8.74
C SER A 77 -7.96 6.35 7.25
N GLN A 78 -8.32 7.43 6.59
CA GLN A 78 -8.63 7.43 5.16
C GLN A 78 -7.40 7.22 4.30
N SER A 79 -6.25 7.79 4.68
CA SER A 79 -4.97 7.54 4.00
C SER A 79 -4.61 6.06 4.03
N LYS A 80 -4.72 5.42 5.18
CA LYS A 80 -4.44 3.98 5.33
C LYS A 80 -5.46 3.12 4.58
N TYR A 81 -6.71 3.55 4.51
CA TYR A 81 -7.73 2.89 3.72
C TYR A 81 -7.36 2.94 2.22
N MET A 82 -6.98 4.11 1.70
CA MET A 82 -6.52 4.22 0.32
C MET A 82 -5.32 3.31 0.02
N ALA A 83 -4.34 3.26 0.92
CA ALA A 83 -3.21 2.35 0.78
C ALA A 83 -3.64 0.88 0.75
N THR A 84 -4.59 0.50 1.60
CA THR A 84 -5.14 -0.86 1.62
C THR A 84 -5.83 -1.20 0.30
N VAL A 85 -6.64 -0.30 -0.24
CA VAL A 85 -7.32 -0.48 -1.54
C VAL A 85 -6.30 -0.67 -2.66
N PHE A 86 -5.33 0.22 -2.75
CA PHE A 86 -4.30 0.16 -3.80
C PHE A 86 -3.44 -1.10 -3.69
N LEU A 87 -2.88 -1.37 -2.52
CA LEU A 87 -1.97 -2.51 -2.32
C LEU A 87 -2.69 -3.84 -2.45
N SER A 88 -3.96 -3.94 -2.04
CA SER A 88 -4.77 -5.15 -2.26
C SER A 88 -4.92 -5.44 -3.74
N ARG A 89 -5.09 -4.43 -4.58
CA ARG A 89 -5.12 -4.60 -6.04
C ARG A 89 -3.78 -5.07 -6.57
N GLN A 90 -2.67 -4.52 -6.07
CA GLN A 90 -1.33 -4.94 -6.48
C GLN A 90 -1.07 -6.41 -6.10
N ILE A 91 -1.50 -6.83 -4.93
CA ILE A 91 -1.42 -8.22 -4.49
C ILE A 91 -2.21 -9.12 -5.45
N SER A 92 -3.45 -8.77 -5.78
CA SER A 92 -4.27 -9.55 -6.71
C SER A 92 -3.62 -9.73 -8.07
N LEU A 93 -3.04 -8.67 -8.62
CA LEU A 93 -2.32 -8.72 -9.90
C LEU A 93 -1.10 -9.64 -9.82
N TYR A 94 -0.34 -9.55 -8.75
CA TYR A 94 0.85 -10.38 -8.54
C TYR A 94 0.48 -11.85 -8.40
N VAL A 95 -0.51 -12.17 -7.57
CA VAL A 95 -0.99 -13.54 -7.36
C VAL A 95 -1.51 -14.15 -8.67
N SER A 96 -2.25 -13.38 -9.47
CA SER A 96 -2.81 -13.89 -10.73
C SER A 96 -1.72 -14.24 -11.74
N GLN A 97 -0.59 -13.55 -11.74
CA GLN A 97 0.50 -13.77 -12.69
C GLN A 97 1.60 -14.69 -12.17
N CYS A 98 1.89 -14.65 -10.87
CA CYS A 98 3.00 -15.38 -10.27
C CYS A 98 2.58 -16.61 -9.46
N GLY A 99 1.29 -16.76 -9.15
CA GLY A 99 0.77 -17.89 -8.36
C GLY A 99 1.17 -17.87 -6.88
N LYS A 100 1.75 -16.79 -6.41
CA LYS A 100 2.19 -16.61 -5.01
C LYS A 100 2.04 -15.14 -4.61
N TYR A 101 2.10 -14.87 -3.31
CA TYR A 101 2.04 -13.51 -2.79
C TYR A 101 3.36 -12.76 -3.01
N PRO A 102 3.30 -11.44 -3.25
CA PRO A 102 4.49 -10.62 -3.30
C PRO A 102 5.14 -10.51 -1.92
N ASP A 103 6.46 -10.39 -1.88
CA ASP A 103 7.15 -10.09 -0.65
C ASP A 103 6.93 -8.62 -0.22
N GLU A 104 7.33 -8.32 0.99
CA GLU A 104 7.15 -7.00 1.61
C GLU A 104 7.81 -5.89 0.80
N LEU A 105 9.01 -6.11 0.30
CA LEU A 105 9.76 -5.11 -0.47
C LEU A 105 9.13 -4.85 -1.83
N THR A 106 8.58 -5.88 -2.46
CA THR A 106 7.82 -5.74 -3.71
C THR A 106 6.58 -4.86 -3.50
N LEU A 107 5.87 -5.06 -2.38
CA LEU A 107 4.71 -4.21 -2.03
C LEU A 107 5.13 -2.77 -1.76
N ALA A 108 6.18 -2.55 -0.98
CA ALA A 108 6.70 -1.22 -0.69
C ALA A 108 7.12 -0.50 -1.97
N ASN A 109 7.82 -1.20 -2.86
CA ASN A 109 8.22 -0.66 -4.15
C ASN A 109 7.00 -0.29 -5.02
N SER A 110 5.94 -1.10 -4.99
CA SER A 110 4.72 -0.81 -5.75
C SER A 110 4.03 0.47 -5.29
N TRP A 111 4.09 0.78 -4.01
CA TRP A 111 3.57 2.04 -3.48
C TRP A 111 4.31 3.25 -4.05
N ASN A 112 5.65 3.18 -4.07
CA ASN A 112 6.48 4.26 -4.59
C ASN A 112 6.36 4.44 -6.11
N THR A 113 6.34 3.34 -6.86
CA THR A 113 6.37 3.36 -8.33
C THR A 113 4.99 3.37 -8.98
N GLY A 114 3.95 3.00 -8.24
CA GLY A 114 2.59 2.82 -8.75
C GLY A 114 2.35 1.52 -9.49
N ARG A 115 3.32 0.59 -9.50
CA ARG A 115 3.25 -0.68 -10.28
C ARG A 115 3.93 -1.82 -9.55
N ILE A 116 3.23 -2.96 -9.42
CA ILE A 116 3.78 -4.17 -8.78
C ILE A 116 4.93 -4.80 -9.57
N PHE A 117 4.92 -4.70 -10.88
CA PHE A 117 5.93 -5.28 -11.78
C PHE A 117 6.96 -4.27 -12.28
N SER A 118 7.18 -3.19 -11.56
CA SER A 118 8.20 -2.21 -11.89
C SER A 118 9.58 -2.64 -11.38
N ASN A 119 10.64 -2.08 -11.98
CA ASN A 119 11.99 -2.20 -11.45
C ASN A 119 12.05 -1.60 -10.04
N GLN A 120 12.89 -2.18 -9.18
CA GLN A 120 13.05 -1.68 -7.81
C GLN A 120 13.71 -0.30 -7.79
N ASN A 121 13.10 0.61 -7.06
CA ASN A 121 13.73 1.85 -6.64
C ASN A 121 14.59 1.56 -5.40
N LEU A 122 15.87 1.27 -5.60
CA LEU A 122 16.79 0.84 -4.53
C LEU A 122 16.91 1.88 -3.42
N ARG A 123 16.89 3.17 -3.76
CA ARG A 123 16.93 4.25 -2.77
C ARG A 123 15.71 4.20 -1.84
N TYR A 124 14.54 4.01 -2.41
CA TYR A 124 13.30 3.87 -1.65
C TYR A 124 13.29 2.61 -0.78
N ILE A 125 13.69 1.48 -1.34
CA ILE A 125 13.75 0.19 -0.64
C ILE A 125 14.73 0.25 0.54
N ASN A 126 15.89 0.85 0.38
CA ASN A 126 16.86 1.03 1.46
C ASN A 126 16.30 1.89 2.59
N ARG A 127 15.58 2.96 2.25
CA ARG A 127 14.90 3.81 3.22
C ARG A 127 13.79 3.04 3.96
N TYR A 128 13.03 2.23 3.25
CA TYR A 128 12.02 1.35 3.84
C TYR A 128 12.64 0.38 4.87
N LYS A 129 13.72 -0.30 4.49
CA LYS A 129 14.43 -1.21 5.40
C LYS A 129 14.92 -0.52 6.66
N THR A 130 15.50 0.67 6.52
CA THR A 130 15.97 1.47 7.65
C THR A 130 14.81 1.86 8.58
N LYS A 131 13.70 2.31 8.04
CA LYS A 131 12.52 2.71 8.84
C LYS A 131 11.84 1.53 9.52
N LYS A 132 11.88 0.35 8.93
CA LYS A 132 11.31 -0.86 9.52
C LYS A 132 12.03 -1.27 10.80
N GLU A 133 13.34 -1.07 10.91
CA GLU A 133 14.16 -1.43 12.06
C GLU A 133 13.96 -0.52 13.27
N ILE A 134 13.30 0.60 13.11
CA ILE A 134 12.98 1.55 14.17
C ILE A 134 11.62 1.19 14.77
#